data_f19bcf621ffb6e32b816427d6d452a47
#
_entry.id   f19bcf621ffb6e32b816427d6d452a47
#
_cell.length_a   1.000
_cell.length_b   1.000
_cell.length_c   1.000
_cell.angle_alpha   90.00
_cell.angle_beta   90.00
_cell.angle_gamma   90.00
#
_symmetry.space_group_name_H-M   'P 1'
#
loop_
_entity.id
_entity.type
_entity.pdbx_description
1 polymer ?
#
loop_
_entity_poly.entity_id
_entity_poly.type
_entity_poly.pdbx_seq_one_letter_code
_entity_poly.pdbx_strand_id
1 'polypeptide(L)'
;MPTNVLVTFYSTYGHIHRMALAVAEGAESVPDSTVRLRRIAELEEARKALSAQDAYVRAQQAQADILLVTHDDLRWADGIAWGTPTRYGNMTAQMKQFIDTTGGLWLKGELEDKATGIFTSTASIHGGQETTILTALVPLIHWCLSAPHTDRTRKYS
;
A
#
# COMPACT_ATOMS: atom_id res chain seq x y z
N MET A 1 22.17 9.33 3.61
CA MET A 1 21.08 9.97 2.83
C MET A 1 19.78 9.64 3.53
N PRO A 2 18.84 10.57 3.65
CA PRO A 2 17.56 10.25 4.27
C PRO A 2 16.85 9.14 3.49
N THR A 3 16.21 8.22 4.21
CA THR A 3 15.42 7.13 3.64
C THR A 3 13.97 7.53 3.53
N ASN A 4 13.40 7.44 2.36
CA ASN A 4 12.01 7.80 2.08
C ASN A 4 11.09 6.58 2.27
N VAL A 5 10.18 6.65 3.22
CA VAL A 5 9.24 5.58 3.53
C VAL A 5 7.82 6.00 3.17
N LEU A 6 7.18 5.25 2.30
CA LEU A 6 5.77 5.41 2.00
C LEU A 6 4.95 4.39 2.80
N VAL A 7 4.01 4.86 3.60
CA VAL A 7 2.99 4.02 4.22
C VAL A 7 1.69 4.26 3.47
N THR A 8 1.24 3.28 2.70
CA THR A 8 -0.01 3.38 1.95
C THR A 8 -1.00 2.30 2.35
N PHE A 9 -2.26 2.65 2.43
CA PHE A 9 -3.27 1.73 2.97
C PHE A 9 -4.66 1.97 2.40
N TYR A 10 -5.49 0.93 2.46
CA TYR A 10 -6.93 1.03 2.38
C TYR A 10 -7.57 0.57 3.69
N SER A 11 -8.60 1.28 4.15
CA SER A 11 -9.30 0.93 5.38
C SER A 11 -10.81 1.19 5.26
N THR A 12 -11.63 0.14 5.39
CA THR A 12 -13.09 0.25 5.34
C THR A 12 -13.66 0.82 6.63
N TYR A 13 -13.25 0.27 7.78
CA TYR A 13 -13.81 0.57 9.11
C TYR A 13 -12.77 1.12 10.10
N GLY A 14 -11.63 1.61 9.62
CA GLY A 14 -10.63 2.30 10.43
C GLY A 14 -9.56 1.41 11.08
N HIS A 15 -9.66 0.08 11.05
CA HIS A 15 -8.67 -0.80 11.69
C HIS A 15 -7.29 -0.68 11.03
N ILE A 16 -7.23 -0.78 9.70
CA ILE A 16 -5.97 -0.63 8.97
C ILE A 16 -5.45 0.82 9.03
N HIS A 17 -6.33 1.82 9.08
CA HIS A 17 -5.92 3.20 9.30
C HIS A 17 -5.13 3.35 10.60
N ARG A 18 -5.64 2.81 11.73
CA ARG A 18 -4.91 2.85 13.01
C ARG A 18 -3.56 2.13 12.95
N MET A 19 -3.50 0.99 12.27
CA MET A 19 -2.23 0.30 12.04
C MET A 19 -1.28 1.13 11.19
N ALA A 20 -1.77 1.78 10.13
CA ALA A 20 -0.97 2.64 9.26
C ALA A 20 -0.35 3.82 10.00
N LEU A 21 -1.10 4.43 10.94
CA LEU A 21 -0.57 5.48 11.83
C LEU A 21 0.58 4.94 12.68
N ALA A 22 0.43 3.77 13.31
CA ALA A 22 1.48 3.16 14.11
C ALA A 22 2.72 2.76 13.29
N VAL A 23 2.52 2.26 12.06
CA VAL A 23 3.61 1.95 11.12
C VAL A 23 4.34 3.23 10.70
N ALA A 24 3.62 4.32 10.43
CA ALA A 24 4.20 5.60 10.09
C ALA A 24 5.01 6.18 11.26
N GLU A 25 4.46 6.18 12.47
CA GLU A 25 5.15 6.59 13.71
C GLU A 25 6.43 5.79 13.94
N GLY A 26 6.36 4.45 13.77
CA GLY A 26 7.54 3.59 13.88
C GLY A 26 8.61 3.93 12.85
N ALA A 27 8.23 4.19 11.60
CA ALA A 27 9.17 4.60 10.57
C ALA A 27 9.78 5.99 10.85
N GLU A 28 8.98 6.96 11.33
CA GLU A 28 9.44 8.31 11.71
C GLU A 28 10.41 8.29 12.90
N SER A 29 10.33 7.28 13.76
CA SER A 29 11.26 7.13 14.90
C SER A 29 12.69 6.76 14.49
N VAL A 30 12.89 6.33 13.25
CA VAL A 30 14.22 5.98 12.72
C VAL A 30 14.94 7.27 12.29
N PRO A 31 16.15 7.55 12.77
CA PRO A 31 16.92 8.72 12.35
C PRO A 31 17.09 8.77 10.82
N ASP A 32 17.05 9.97 10.26
CA ASP A 32 17.20 10.21 8.82
C ASP A 32 16.12 9.57 7.94
N SER A 33 14.96 9.20 8.50
CA SER A 33 13.80 8.78 7.71
C SER A 33 12.86 9.95 7.42
N THR A 34 12.24 9.92 6.25
CA THR A 34 11.13 10.81 5.86
C THR A 34 9.93 9.94 5.50
N VAL A 35 8.79 10.18 6.15
CA VAL A 35 7.60 9.33 5.97
C VAL A 35 6.50 10.08 5.25
N ARG A 36 5.85 9.41 4.30
CA ARG A 36 4.59 9.84 3.71
C ARG A 36 3.50 8.83 4.04
N LEU A 37 2.44 9.27 4.69
CA LEU A 37 1.23 8.48 4.88
C LEU A 37 0.23 8.82 3.76
N ARG A 38 -0.27 7.79 3.07
CA ARG A 38 -1.22 7.93 1.95
C ARG A 38 -2.32 6.88 2.06
N ARG A 39 -3.54 7.25 1.68
CA ARG A 39 -4.64 6.29 1.56
C ARG A 39 -4.93 5.94 0.11
N ILE A 40 -5.44 4.74 -0.12
CA ILE A 40 -5.91 4.29 -1.42
C ILE A 40 -7.36 4.75 -1.61
N ALA A 41 -7.70 5.17 -2.82
CA ALA A 41 -9.02 5.66 -3.16
C ALA A 41 -10.10 4.57 -2.97
N GLU A 42 -11.28 5.00 -2.52
CA GLU A 42 -12.46 4.14 -2.47
C GLU A 42 -13.05 3.95 -3.87
N LEU A 43 -13.57 2.75 -4.14
CA LEU A 43 -14.37 2.49 -5.35
C LEU A 43 -15.76 3.10 -5.20
N GLU A 44 -16.27 3.70 -6.26
CA GLU A 44 -17.57 4.37 -6.25
C GLU A 44 -18.72 3.42 -5.86
N GLU A 45 -18.70 2.20 -6.37
CA GLU A 45 -19.70 1.17 -6.06
C GLU A 45 -19.67 0.77 -4.58
N ALA A 46 -18.46 0.62 -4.01
CA ALA A 46 -18.29 0.30 -2.60
C ALA A 46 -18.76 1.48 -1.71
N ARG A 47 -18.43 2.72 -2.09
CA ARG A 47 -18.88 3.91 -1.40
C ARG A 47 -20.41 3.99 -1.36
N LYS A 48 -21.09 3.77 -2.49
CA LYS A 48 -22.56 3.76 -2.56
C LYS A 48 -23.16 2.65 -1.69
N ALA A 49 -22.61 1.43 -1.75
CA ALA A 49 -23.12 0.29 -1.01
C ALA A 49 -22.96 0.45 0.52
N LEU A 50 -21.92 1.15 0.98
CA LEU A 50 -21.57 1.30 2.39
C LEU A 50 -22.03 2.64 2.99
N SER A 51 -22.54 3.58 2.19
CA SER A 51 -22.88 4.95 2.61
C SER A 51 -23.94 5.03 3.72
N ALA A 52 -24.79 4.01 3.87
CA ALA A 52 -25.79 3.92 4.94
C ALA A 52 -25.24 3.34 6.26
N GLN A 53 -24.00 2.89 6.28
CA GLN A 53 -23.39 2.30 7.48
C GLN A 53 -22.62 3.36 8.27
N ASP A 54 -23.10 3.73 9.45
CA ASP A 54 -22.47 4.75 10.30
C ASP A 54 -21.01 4.45 10.64
N ALA A 55 -20.65 3.18 10.85
CA ALA A 55 -19.29 2.79 11.14
C ALA A 55 -18.34 3.06 9.97
N TYR A 56 -18.80 2.84 8.74
CA TYR A 56 -18.07 3.18 7.53
C TYR A 56 -17.91 4.70 7.39
N VAL A 57 -19.01 5.44 7.51
CA VAL A 57 -19.00 6.91 7.37
C VAL A 57 -18.02 7.55 8.35
N ARG A 58 -18.10 7.19 9.64
CA ARG A 58 -17.16 7.68 10.65
C ARG A 58 -15.71 7.33 10.34
N ALA A 59 -15.45 6.11 9.87
CA ALA A 59 -14.10 5.69 9.51
C ALA A 59 -13.56 6.46 8.30
N GLN A 60 -14.39 6.74 7.29
CA GLN A 60 -13.97 7.53 6.13
C GLN A 60 -13.73 8.99 6.51
N GLN A 61 -14.55 9.58 7.39
CA GLN A 61 -14.32 10.93 7.91
C GLN A 61 -13.00 11.04 8.69
N ALA A 62 -12.68 10.05 9.53
CA ALA A 62 -11.46 10.04 10.33
C ALA A 62 -10.15 9.96 9.51
N GLN A 63 -10.23 9.59 8.25
CA GLN A 63 -9.07 9.50 7.34
C GLN A 63 -9.18 10.47 6.15
N ALA A 64 -10.16 11.38 6.16
CA ALA A 64 -10.45 12.25 5.02
C ALA A 64 -9.29 13.18 4.66
N ASP A 65 -8.55 13.68 5.64
CA ASP A 65 -7.42 14.60 5.47
C ASP A 65 -6.15 13.92 4.96
N ILE A 66 -6.10 12.57 4.97
CA ILE A 66 -4.96 11.83 4.43
C ILE A 66 -5.05 11.86 2.91
N LEU A 67 -4.00 12.34 2.26
CA LEU A 67 -3.93 12.44 0.80
C LEU A 67 -4.01 11.06 0.13
N LEU A 68 -4.56 11.01 -1.06
CA LEU A 68 -4.55 9.80 -1.89
C LEU A 68 -3.13 9.49 -2.37
N VAL A 69 -2.82 8.20 -2.45
CA VAL A 69 -1.56 7.74 -3.01
C VAL A 69 -1.51 8.01 -4.51
N THR A 70 -0.32 8.39 -4.97
CA THR A 70 -0.03 8.66 -6.38
C THR A 70 1.16 7.83 -6.87
N HIS A 71 1.35 7.76 -8.19
CA HIS A 71 2.54 7.16 -8.78
C HIS A 71 3.83 7.89 -8.37
N ASP A 72 3.75 9.20 -8.14
CA ASP A 72 4.91 9.98 -7.68
C ASP A 72 5.31 9.63 -6.24
N ASP A 73 4.37 9.26 -5.39
CA ASP A 73 4.69 8.73 -4.05
C ASP A 73 5.45 7.39 -4.15
N LEU A 74 5.09 6.52 -5.12
CA LEU A 74 5.81 5.28 -5.36
C LEU A 74 7.23 5.53 -5.88
N ARG A 75 7.41 6.48 -6.79
CA ARG A 75 8.76 6.87 -7.30
C ARG A 75 9.63 7.43 -6.19
N TRP A 76 9.05 8.28 -5.35
CA TRP A 76 9.73 8.95 -4.26
C TRP A 76 10.24 8.00 -3.18
N ALA A 77 9.52 6.91 -2.90
CA ALA A 77 9.82 6.00 -1.80
C ALA A 77 11.03 5.09 -2.10
N ASP A 78 11.88 4.89 -1.10
CA ASP A 78 12.90 3.82 -1.06
C ASP A 78 12.31 2.54 -0.47
N GLY A 79 11.33 2.69 0.44
CA GLY A 79 10.60 1.59 1.05
C GLY A 79 9.09 1.85 1.12
N ILE A 80 8.27 0.81 0.95
CA ILE A 80 6.81 0.93 0.91
C ILE A 80 6.17 -0.09 1.84
N ALA A 81 5.38 0.38 2.81
CA ALA A 81 4.52 -0.43 3.66
C ALA A 81 3.07 -0.37 3.16
N TRP A 82 2.50 -1.53 2.84
CA TRP A 82 1.16 -1.67 2.27
C TRP A 82 0.17 -2.19 3.30
N GLY A 83 -0.88 -1.44 3.60
CA GLY A 83 -1.92 -1.80 4.55
C GLY A 83 -3.24 -2.18 3.89
N THR A 84 -3.74 -3.39 4.11
CA THR A 84 -5.01 -3.84 3.56
C THR A 84 -5.77 -4.73 4.53
N PRO A 85 -7.10 -4.59 4.69
CA PRO A 85 -7.87 -5.63 5.34
C PRO A 85 -7.98 -6.85 4.43
N THR A 86 -8.26 -8.01 5.01
CA THR A 86 -8.51 -9.23 4.21
C THR A 86 -9.82 -9.14 3.42
N ARG A 87 -9.82 -9.71 2.25
CA ARG A 87 -11.00 -10.07 1.45
C ARG A 87 -10.80 -11.50 0.96
N TYR A 88 -11.37 -12.46 1.71
CA TYR A 88 -11.24 -13.89 1.41
C TYR A 88 -9.79 -14.35 1.23
N GLY A 89 -8.88 -13.89 2.13
CA GLY A 89 -7.46 -14.24 2.05
C GLY A 89 -6.66 -13.46 1.00
N ASN A 90 -7.22 -12.35 0.47
CA ASN A 90 -6.58 -11.47 -0.50
C ASN A 90 -6.63 -10.01 -0.04
N MET A 91 -5.86 -9.14 -0.69
CA MET A 91 -6.01 -7.71 -0.58
C MET A 91 -7.38 -7.24 -1.09
N THR A 92 -7.76 -6.02 -0.73
CA THR A 92 -9.00 -5.42 -1.24
C THR A 92 -8.91 -5.08 -2.73
N ALA A 93 -10.08 -5.02 -3.39
CA ALA A 93 -10.19 -4.59 -4.79
C ALA A 93 -9.62 -3.18 -4.99
N GLN A 94 -9.80 -2.27 -4.02
CA GLN A 94 -9.26 -0.92 -4.04
C GLN A 94 -7.72 -0.92 -4.16
N MET A 95 -7.05 -1.73 -3.34
CA MET A 95 -5.60 -1.85 -3.38
C MET A 95 -5.14 -2.49 -4.69
N LYS A 96 -5.78 -3.57 -5.11
CA LYS A 96 -5.45 -4.24 -6.37
C LYS A 96 -5.65 -3.32 -7.57
N GLN A 97 -6.73 -2.53 -7.61
CA GLN A 97 -6.96 -1.55 -8.66
C GLN A 97 -5.81 -0.53 -8.74
N PHE A 98 -5.36 0.01 -7.60
CA PHE A 98 -4.22 0.93 -7.60
C PHE A 98 -2.95 0.25 -8.13
N ILE A 99 -2.64 -0.96 -7.66
CA ILE A 99 -1.49 -1.75 -8.15
C ILE A 99 -1.59 -1.96 -9.66
N ASP A 100 -2.78 -2.24 -10.20
CA ASP A 100 -2.99 -2.47 -11.64
C ASP A 100 -2.71 -1.22 -12.49
N THR A 101 -2.75 -0.02 -11.92
CA THR A 101 -2.38 1.22 -12.62
C THR A 101 -0.87 1.40 -12.80
N THR A 102 -0.04 0.62 -12.10
CA THR A 102 1.42 0.81 -12.05
C THR A 102 2.20 0.16 -13.21
N GLY A 103 1.51 -0.47 -14.16
CA GLY A 103 2.15 -1.15 -15.29
C GLY A 103 3.17 -0.29 -16.06
N GLY A 104 2.89 1.02 -16.21
CA GLY A 104 3.82 1.95 -16.85
C GLY A 104 5.09 2.22 -16.03
N LEU A 105 5.02 2.18 -14.70
CA LEU A 105 6.18 2.30 -13.81
C LEU A 105 7.03 1.03 -13.87
N TRP A 106 6.38 -0.13 -13.83
CA TRP A 106 7.04 -1.42 -13.94
C TRP A 106 7.81 -1.55 -15.26
N LEU A 107 7.19 -1.18 -16.40
CA LEU A 107 7.83 -1.24 -17.71
C LEU A 107 9.12 -0.39 -17.80
N LYS A 108 9.18 0.69 -17.03
CA LYS A 108 10.36 1.60 -16.97
C LYS A 108 11.35 1.21 -15.86
N GLY A 109 11.10 0.16 -15.09
CA GLY A 109 11.93 -0.23 -13.95
C GLY A 109 11.90 0.74 -12.77
N GLU A 110 10.90 1.63 -12.68
CA GLU A 110 10.82 2.68 -11.66
C GLU A 110 10.48 2.13 -10.26
N LEU A 111 10.12 0.86 -10.16
CA LEU A 111 9.74 0.16 -8.91
C LEU A 111 10.81 -0.84 -8.44
N GLU A 112 11.93 -0.94 -9.17
CA GLU A 112 13.02 -1.84 -8.81
C GLU A 112 13.78 -1.35 -7.57
N ASP A 113 14.39 -2.32 -6.85
CA ASP A 113 15.25 -2.10 -5.69
C ASP A 113 14.57 -1.39 -4.49
N LYS A 114 13.22 -1.35 -4.45
CA LYS A 114 12.46 -0.80 -3.33
C LYS A 114 12.17 -1.87 -2.29
N ALA A 115 12.44 -1.58 -1.02
CA ALA A 115 12.00 -2.43 0.08
C ALA A 115 10.47 -2.44 0.15
N THR A 116 9.85 -3.60 0.38
CA THR A 116 8.40 -3.68 0.48
C THR A 116 7.95 -4.59 1.62
N GLY A 117 6.85 -4.21 2.28
CA GLY A 117 6.23 -4.98 3.35
C GLY A 117 4.73 -4.80 3.38
N ILE A 118 4.02 -5.77 3.96
CA ILE A 118 2.56 -5.77 4.06
C ILE A 118 2.14 -5.90 5.50
N PHE A 119 1.11 -5.15 5.88
CA PHE A 119 0.40 -5.32 7.15
C PHE A 119 -1.10 -5.47 6.89
N THR A 120 -1.73 -6.34 7.67
CA THR A 120 -3.15 -6.66 7.54
C THR A 120 -3.79 -6.94 8.89
N SER A 121 -5.11 -6.88 8.92
CA SER A 121 -5.93 -7.24 10.08
C SER A 121 -7.16 -8.01 9.63
N THR A 122 -7.56 -8.99 10.44
CA THR A 122 -8.75 -9.82 10.24
C THR A 122 -9.66 -9.76 11.46
N ALA A 123 -10.93 -10.08 11.29
CA ALA A 123 -11.92 -10.07 12.38
C ALA A 123 -11.81 -11.29 13.31
N SER A 124 -11.09 -12.33 12.91
CA SER A 124 -10.94 -13.57 13.68
C SER A 124 -9.49 -14.06 13.67
N ILE A 125 -9.15 -14.90 14.65
CA ILE A 125 -7.87 -15.60 14.70
C ILE A 125 -7.80 -16.53 13.48
N HIS A 126 -6.68 -16.48 12.75
CA HIS A 126 -6.49 -17.20 11.48
C HIS A 126 -7.60 -16.93 10.44
N GLY A 127 -8.11 -15.69 10.42
CA GLY A 127 -9.18 -15.25 9.50
C GLY A 127 -8.67 -14.89 8.09
N GLY A 128 -7.49 -15.37 7.69
CA GLY A 128 -6.90 -15.16 6.37
C GLY A 128 -5.78 -14.12 6.33
N GLN A 129 -5.25 -13.68 7.47
CA GLN A 129 -4.13 -12.73 7.50
C GLN A 129 -2.89 -13.29 6.80
N GLU A 130 -2.60 -14.58 7.00
CA GLU A 130 -1.45 -15.27 6.42
C GLU A 130 -1.55 -15.29 4.89
N THR A 131 -2.70 -15.71 4.37
CA THR A 131 -2.94 -15.77 2.93
C THR A 131 -3.03 -14.38 2.31
N THR A 132 -3.60 -13.41 3.02
CA THR A 132 -3.65 -12.01 2.54
C THR A 132 -2.24 -11.45 2.34
N ILE A 133 -1.32 -11.69 3.28
CA ILE A 133 0.07 -11.26 3.15
C ILE A 133 0.73 -11.97 1.96
N LEU A 134 0.62 -13.31 1.89
CA LEU A 134 1.25 -14.11 0.83
C LEU A 134 0.74 -13.71 -0.56
N THR A 135 -0.58 -13.59 -0.74
CA THR A 135 -1.16 -13.24 -2.04
C THR A 135 -0.88 -11.80 -2.45
N ALA A 136 -0.82 -10.86 -1.48
CA ALA A 136 -0.49 -9.48 -1.74
C ALA A 136 1.01 -9.30 -2.09
N LEU A 137 1.90 -10.15 -1.57
CA LEU A 137 3.32 -10.15 -1.96
C LEU A 137 3.54 -10.54 -3.42
N VAL A 138 2.71 -11.39 -4.01
CA VAL A 138 2.89 -11.88 -5.39
C VAL A 138 3.07 -10.73 -6.40
N PRO A 139 2.14 -9.76 -6.54
CA PRO A 139 2.34 -8.64 -7.45
C PRO A 139 3.52 -7.74 -7.06
N LEU A 140 3.83 -7.59 -5.78
CA LEU A 140 4.94 -6.76 -5.31
C LEU A 140 6.30 -7.40 -5.61
N ILE A 141 6.42 -8.72 -5.48
CA ILE A 141 7.61 -9.46 -5.92
C ILE A 141 7.76 -9.32 -7.44
N HIS A 142 6.67 -9.34 -8.19
CA HIS A 142 6.69 -9.16 -9.64
C HIS A 142 7.21 -7.77 -10.04
N TRP A 143 6.98 -6.74 -9.25
CA TRP A 143 7.57 -5.40 -9.49
C TRP A 143 9.10 -5.41 -9.41
N CYS A 144 9.67 -6.22 -8.52
CA CYS A 144 11.13 -6.37 -8.37
C CYS A 144 11.75 -7.22 -9.49
N LEU A 145 10.94 -8.00 -10.21
CA LEU A 145 11.39 -8.75 -11.38
C LEU A 145 11.40 -7.79 -12.56
N SER A 146 12.57 -7.28 -12.91
CA SER A 146 12.74 -6.38 -14.04
C SER A 146 12.07 -6.91 -15.30
N ALA A 147 11.33 -6.06 -16.00
CA ALA A 147 11.14 -6.26 -17.44
C ALA A 147 12.53 -6.43 -18.06
N PRO A 148 12.72 -7.32 -19.06
CA PRO A 148 14.01 -7.49 -19.68
C PRO A 148 14.46 -6.15 -20.27
N HIS A 149 15.21 -5.38 -19.51
CA HIS A 149 15.89 -4.22 -20.00
C HIS A 149 16.91 -4.67 -21.05
N THR A 150 16.73 -4.24 -22.24
CA THR A 150 17.71 -4.42 -23.33
C THR A 150 19.05 -3.71 -23.05
N ASP A 151 19.13 -2.94 -21.96
CA ASP A 151 20.35 -2.27 -21.53
C ASP A 151 20.71 -2.62 -20.07
N ARG A 152 21.49 -3.70 -19.91
CA ARG A 152 22.06 -4.13 -18.62
C ARG A 152 23.28 -3.30 -18.18
N THR A 153 23.67 -2.27 -18.91
CA THR A 153 24.92 -1.52 -18.63
C THR A 153 24.77 -0.48 -17.52
N ARG A 154 23.55 -0.24 -17.01
CA ARG A 154 23.27 0.84 -16.06
C ARG A 154 23.40 0.47 -14.57
N LYS A 155 23.58 -0.80 -14.22
CA LYS A 155 23.54 -1.25 -12.79
C LYS A 155 24.90 -1.33 -12.09
N TYR A 156 26.02 -1.06 -12.74
CA TYR A 156 27.37 -1.25 -12.13
C TYR A 156 28.38 -0.17 -12.48
N SER A 157 27.95 1.07 -12.72
CA SER A 157 28.85 2.21 -12.84
C SER A 157 28.71 3.19 -11.70
#